data_b912d8eed54d56d6bb4defb965484027
#
_entry.id   b912d8eed54d56d6bb4defb965484027
#
_cell.length_a   1.000
_cell.length_b   1.000
_cell.length_c   1.000
_cell.angle_alpha   90.00
_cell.angle_beta   90.00
_cell.angle_gamma   90.00
#
_symmetry.space_group_name_H-M   'P 1'
#
loop_
_entity.id
_entity.type
_entity.pdbx_description
1 polymer ?
#
loop_
_entity_poly.entity_id
_entity_poly.type
_entity_poly.pdbx_seq_one_letter_code
_entity_poly.pdbx_strand_id
1 'polypeptide(L)'
;MLNITGLNQYYGESHTLWDLDVEIPDGQCTCVMGRNGVGKTTLMDCIMGLLPVRSGSMDFQGKDLARLAAEKRASLGIGYVPQGRQIFPLLTVEENLQIGLHARADGKKQVPDFIFELFPVLKEMLGRRGGDLSGGQQQQLAIGRALVVDPKLLILDEPTEGIQPNIVQEIGDIIRRLNREIGLTVILVEQKLPFARRVAGRFIILDRGRLMASAEMAELSDDLVKEYLTV
;
A
#
# COMPACT_ATOMS: atom_id res chain seq x y z
N MET A 1 3.90 6.66 13.13
CA MET A 1 4.46 6.66 11.77
C MET A 1 3.82 7.72 10.88
N LEU A 2 2.53 7.62 10.59
CA LEU A 2 1.76 8.60 9.80
C LEU A 2 0.52 9.02 10.58
N ASN A 3 0.32 10.34 10.75
CA ASN A 3 -0.86 10.92 11.38
C ASN A 3 -1.54 11.87 10.39
N ILE A 4 -2.82 11.64 10.17
CA ILE A 4 -3.68 12.44 9.30
C ILE A 4 -4.74 13.08 10.18
N THR A 5 -4.94 14.39 10.04
CA THR A 5 -5.91 15.14 10.85
C THR A 5 -6.74 16.06 9.99
N GLY A 6 -8.06 15.93 10.08
CA GLY A 6 -9.04 16.79 9.40
C GLY A 6 -8.91 16.79 7.88
N LEU A 7 -8.52 15.64 7.27
CA LEU A 7 -8.25 15.56 5.84
C LEU A 7 -9.54 15.68 5.02
N ASN A 8 -9.56 16.65 4.12
CA ASN A 8 -10.63 16.84 3.16
C ASN A 8 -10.10 16.79 1.72
N GLN A 9 -10.76 15.99 0.88
CA GLN A 9 -10.41 15.85 -0.53
C GLN A 9 -11.64 15.92 -1.41
N TYR A 10 -11.50 16.54 -2.59
CA TYR A 10 -12.54 16.76 -3.57
C TYR A 10 -12.09 16.34 -4.97
N TYR A 11 -13.00 15.75 -5.73
CA TYR A 11 -12.91 15.65 -7.19
C TYR A 11 -13.81 16.72 -7.81
N GLY A 12 -13.22 17.85 -8.23
CA GLY A 12 -13.99 19.03 -8.61
C GLY A 12 -14.85 19.53 -7.45
N GLU A 13 -16.18 19.51 -7.62
CA GLU A 13 -17.15 19.86 -6.57
C GLU A 13 -17.57 18.68 -5.69
N SER A 14 -17.20 17.44 -6.05
CA SER A 14 -17.57 16.25 -5.29
C SER A 14 -16.66 16.04 -4.08
N HIS A 15 -17.19 16.21 -2.88
CA HIS A 15 -16.47 15.97 -1.62
C HIS A 15 -16.35 14.46 -1.38
N THR A 16 -15.14 13.93 -1.36
CA THR A 16 -14.88 12.49 -1.31
C THR A 16 -14.35 12.04 0.05
N LEU A 17 -13.42 12.77 0.66
CA LEU A 17 -12.95 12.50 2.02
C LEU A 17 -13.37 13.64 2.93
N TRP A 18 -13.96 13.30 4.09
CA TRP A 18 -14.64 14.24 4.97
C TRP A 18 -14.02 14.24 6.36
N ASP A 19 -13.28 15.32 6.70
CA ASP A 19 -12.68 15.53 8.03
C ASP A 19 -12.05 14.25 8.60
N LEU A 20 -11.23 13.60 7.76
CA LEU A 20 -10.72 12.27 8.05
C LEU A 20 -9.52 12.34 8.99
N ASP A 21 -9.65 11.71 10.16
CA ASP A 21 -8.58 11.52 11.13
C ASP A 21 -8.12 10.06 11.10
N VAL A 22 -6.83 9.83 10.78
CA VAL A 22 -6.25 8.48 10.65
C VAL A 22 -4.89 8.43 11.30
N GLU A 23 -4.67 7.44 12.14
CA GLU A 23 -3.37 7.12 12.71
C GLU A 23 -2.88 5.76 12.19
N ILE A 24 -1.65 5.75 11.65
CA ILE A 24 -0.92 4.54 11.26
C ILE A 24 0.28 4.40 12.19
N PRO A 25 0.24 3.49 13.16
CA PRO A 25 1.35 3.26 14.10
C PRO A 25 2.59 2.72 13.40
N ASP A 26 3.75 2.99 13.98
CA ASP A 26 5.02 2.49 13.47
C ASP A 26 5.14 0.98 13.65
N GLY A 27 5.75 0.30 12.67
CA GLY A 27 5.99 -1.14 12.73
C GLY A 27 4.74 -2.02 12.71
N GLN A 28 3.57 -1.47 12.38
CA GLN A 28 2.32 -2.24 12.30
C GLN A 28 1.81 -2.39 10.87
N CYS A 29 1.06 -3.46 10.64
CA CYS A 29 0.27 -3.65 9.42
C CYS A 29 -1.18 -3.24 9.71
N THR A 30 -1.63 -2.12 9.11
CA THR A 30 -3.00 -1.59 9.25
C THR A 30 -3.79 -1.84 7.97
N CYS A 31 -4.92 -2.54 8.06
CA CYS A 31 -5.80 -2.76 6.94
C CYS A 31 -6.89 -1.69 6.85
N VAL A 32 -6.94 -0.97 5.73
CA VAL A 32 -8.01 -0.03 5.39
C VAL A 32 -9.09 -0.78 4.64
N MET A 33 -10.27 -0.87 5.24
CA MET A 33 -11.41 -1.65 4.79
C MET A 33 -12.61 -0.76 4.48
N GLY A 34 -13.58 -1.30 3.76
CA GLY A 34 -14.81 -0.61 3.37
C GLY A 34 -15.26 -1.04 1.98
N ARG A 35 -16.48 -0.73 1.62
CA ARG A 35 -17.09 -1.06 0.31
C ARG A 35 -16.36 -0.34 -0.83
N ASN A 36 -16.69 -0.72 -2.07
CA ASN A 36 -16.17 0.00 -3.25
C ASN A 36 -16.71 1.44 -3.29
N GLY A 37 -15.85 2.38 -3.69
CA GLY A 37 -16.22 3.79 -3.85
C GLY A 37 -16.29 4.60 -2.55
N VAL A 38 -15.92 4.02 -1.36
CA VAL A 38 -15.96 4.77 -0.09
C VAL A 38 -14.78 5.71 0.15
N GLY A 39 -13.76 5.73 -0.75
CA GLY A 39 -12.63 6.64 -0.66
C GLY A 39 -11.30 6.00 -0.25
N LYS A 40 -11.17 4.65 -0.21
CA LYS A 40 -9.92 3.96 0.18
C LYS A 40 -8.73 4.34 -0.72
N THR A 41 -8.85 4.11 -2.04
CA THR A 41 -7.82 4.46 -3.03
C THR A 41 -7.58 5.97 -3.06
N THR A 42 -8.64 6.79 -2.91
CA THR A 42 -8.50 8.25 -2.80
C THR A 42 -7.60 8.65 -1.62
N LEU A 43 -7.75 7.98 -0.46
CA LEU A 43 -6.88 8.22 0.69
C LEU A 43 -5.42 7.82 0.37
N MET A 44 -5.19 6.68 -0.28
CA MET A 44 -3.83 6.26 -0.69
C MET A 44 -3.21 7.27 -1.66
N ASP A 45 -3.97 7.73 -2.64
CA ASP A 45 -3.51 8.73 -3.61
C ASP A 45 -3.22 10.08 -2.95
N CYS A 46 -3.99 10.48 -1.93
CA CYS A 46 -3.68 11.65 -1.11
C CYS A 46 -2.38 11.48 -0.32
N ILE A 47 -2.14 10.32 0.29
CA ILE A 47 -0.90 10.02 1.01
C ILE A 47 0.30 10.04 0.05
N MET A 48 0.13 9.52 -1.17
CA MET A 48 1.17 9.52 -2.20
C MET A 48 1.37 10.87 -2.90
N GLY A 49 0.45 11.84 -2.74
CA GLY A 49 0.50 13.13 -3.42
C GLY A 49 0.10 13.08 -4.88
N LEU A 50 -0.59 12.04 -5.30
CA LEU A 50 -1.18 11.88 -6.63
C LEU A 50 -2.49 12.68 -6.73
N LEU A 51 -3.15 12.90 -5.60
CA LEU A 51 -4.32 13.77 -5.47
C LEU A 51 -4.05 14.91 -4.48
N PRO A 52 -4.44 16.14 -4.81
CA PRO A 52 -4.33 17.25 -3.89
C PRO A 52 -5.35 17.13 -2.76
N VAL A 53 -4.95 17.53 -1.55
CA VAL A 53 -5.85 17.69 -0.41
C VAL A 53 -6.34 19.13 -0.34
N ARG A 54 -7.61 19.33 0.04
CA ARG A 54 -8.20 20.68 0.18
C ARG A 54 -7.84 21.31 1.51
N SER A 55 -7.87 20.53 2.57
CA SER A 55 -7.53 20.94 3.95
C SER A 55 -7.13 19.74 4.79
N GLY A 56 -6.64 20.01 5.97
CA GLY A 56 -6.10 19.02 6.88
C GLY A 56 -4.58 18.94 6.83
N SER A 57 -4.01 18.04 7.62
CA SER A 57 -2.57 17.81 7.71
C SER A 57 -2.25 16.31 7.62
N MET A 58 -1.05 16.00 7.13
CA MET A 58 -0.52 14.64 7.05
C MET A 58 0.93 14.66 7.55
N ASP A 59 1.13 14.29 8.80
CA ASP A 59 2.47 14.17 9.38
C ASP A 59 3.04 12.77 9.17
N PHE A 60 4.16 12.66 8.49
CA PHE A 60 4.94 11.45 8.31
C PHE A 60 6.30 11.60 8.99
N GLN A 61 6.46 11.01 10.17
CA GLN A 61 7.70 11.10 10.95
C GLN A 61 8.19 12.54 11.17
N GLY A 62 7.30 13.45 11.52
CA GLY A 62 7.61 14.87 11.73
C GLY A 62 7.73 15.71 10.46
N LYS A 63 7.32 15.18 9.29
CA LYS A 63 7.32 15.90 8.02
C LYS A 63 5.90 16.02 7.48
N ASP A 64 5.47 17.24 7.19
CA ASP A 64 4.17 17.47 6.56
C ASP A 64 4.21 17.02 5.09
N LEU A 65 3.40 16.01 4.77
CA LEU A 65 3.25 15.49 3.42
C LEU A 65 2.33 16.38 2.56
N ALA A 66 1.40 17.14 3.14
CA ALA A 66 0.32 17.77 2.40
C ALA A 66 0.81 18.68 1.27
N ARG A 67 2.01 19.26 1.43
CA ARG A 67 2.62 20.19 0.47
C ARG A 67 3.76 19.57 -0.36
N LEU A 68 4.08 18.30 -0.15
CA LEU A 68 5.17 17.64 -0.85
C LEU A 68 4.68 16.99 -2.14
N ALA A 69 5.44 17.14 -3.21
CA ALA A 69 5.21 16.42 -4.46
C ALA A 69 5.45 14.91 -4.28
N ALA A 70 4.82 14.08 -5.12
CA ALA A 70 4.82 12.63 -5.01
C ALA A 70 6.24 12.02 -4.99
N GLU A 71 7.14 12.51 -5.86
CA GLU A 71 8.54 12.04 -5.92
C GLU A 71 9.31 12.31 -4.62
N LYS A 72 8.99 13.39 -3.91
CA LYS A 72 9.58 13.69 -2.59
C LYS A 72 9.08 12.75 -1.52
N ARG A 73 7.80 12.35 -1.58
CA ARG A 73 7.21 11.38 -0.63
C ARG A 73 7.84 10.00 -0.82
N ALA A 74 8.04 9.56 -2.08
CA ALA A 74 8.78 8.34 -2.37
C ALA A 74 10.21 8.39 -1.78
N SER A 75 10.93 9.50 -1.97
CA SER A 75 12.28 9.70 -1.42
C SER A 75 12.32 9.78 0.12
N LEU A 76 11.20 10.02 0.80
CA LEU A 76 11.08 9.92 2.27
C LEU A 76 10.95 8.47 2.75
N GLY A 77 10.82 7.52 1.84
CA GLY A 77 10.65 6.10 2.14
C GLY A 77 9.18 5.66 2.17
N ILE A 78 8.33 6.21 1.30
CA ILE A 78 6.97 5.70 1.09
C ILE A 78 6.96 4.89 -0.21
N GLY A 79 6.84 3.56 -0.10
CA GLY A 79 6.65 2.65 -1.22
C GLY A 79 5.16 2.45 -1.51
N TYR A 80 4.78 2.38 -2.78
CA TYR A 80 3.37 2.25 -3.17
C TYR A 80 3.18 1.22 -4.28
N VAL A 81 2.24 0.33 -4.07
CA VAL A 81 1.72 -0.60 -5.08
C VAL A 81 0.24 -0.25 -5.28
N PRO A 82 -0.10 0.47 -6.35
CA PRO A 82 -1.49 0.84 -6.64
C PRO A 82 -2.32 -0.35 -7.12
N GLN A 83 -3.64 -0.19 -7.08
CA GLN A 83 -4.57 -1.13 -7.71
C GLN A 83 -4.19 -1.36 -9.18
N GLY A 84 -4.28 -2.61 -9.64
CA GLY A 84 -3.89 -2.97 -11.02
C GLY A 84 -2.38 -3.05 -11.24
N ARG A 85 -1.55 -3.06 -10.16
CA ARG A 85 -0.09 -3.32 -10.17
C ARG A 85 0.74 -2.20 -10.81
N GLN A 86 0.29 -1.60 -11.91
CA GLN A 86 0.95 -0.54 -12.69
C GLN A 86 2.44 -0.82 -12.95
N ILE A 87 2.77 -2.04 -13.37
CA ILE A 87 4.10 -2.37 -13.87
C ILE A 87 4.32 -1.73 -15.24
N PHE A 88 5.57 -1.63 -15.68
CA PHE A 88 5.93 -1.21 -17.03
C PHE A 88 5.98 -2.45 -17.93
N PRO A 89 4.93 -2.73 -18.74
CA PRO A 89 4.80 -4.00 -19.43
C PRO A 89 5.86 -4.22 -20.55
N LEU A 90 6.38 -3.16 -21.11
CA LEU A 90 7.39 -3.22 -22.18
C LEU A 90 8.83 -3.33 -21.63
N LEU A 91 9.04 -2.98 -20.38
CA LEU A 91 10.33 -3.11 -19.71
C LEU A 91 10.51 -4.54 -19.17
N THR A 92 11.75 -4.97 -19.07
CA THR A 92 12.11 -6.24 -18.42
C THR A 92 11.84 -6.20 -16.91
N VAL A 93 11.87 -7.35 -16.25
CA VAL A 93 11.79 -7.45 -14.78
C VAL A 93 12.90 -6.63 -14.15
N GLU A 94 14.13 -6.77 -14.64
CA GLU A 94 15.29 -6.02 -14.13
C GLU A 94 15.08 -4.51 -14.27
N GLU A 95 14.68 -4.02 -15.42
CA GLU A 95 14.44 -2.60 -15.69
C GLU A 95 13.29 -2.06 -14.80
N ASN A 96 12.20 -2.83 -14.63
CA ASN A 96 11.12 -2.48 -13.71
C ASN A 96 11.63 -2.28 -12.26
N LEU A 97 12.50 -3.18 -11.78
CA LEU A 97 13.07 -3.07 -10.44
C LEU A 97 14.04 -1.87 -10.34
N GLN A 98 14.85 -1.65 -11.39
CA GLN A 98 15.83 -0.54 -11.42
C GLN A 98 15.16 0.84 -11.36
N ILE A 99 13.95 1.01 -11.89
CA ILE A 99 13.20 2.27 -11.78
C ILE A 99 13.03 2.68 -10.31
N GLY A 100 12.75 1.72 -9.42
CA GLY A 100 12.60 1.99 -7.98
C GLY A 100 13.87 2.56 -7.33
N LEU A 101 15.05 2.25 -7.86
CA LEU A 101 16.33 2.72 -7.32
C LEU A 101 16.48 4.25 -7.38
N HIS A 102 15.82 4.93 -8.33
CA HIS A 102 15.90 6.38 -8.46
C HIS A 102 15.28 7.13 -7.27
N ALA A 103 14.36 6.50 -6.54
CA ALA A 103 13.72 7.08 -5.36
C ALA A 103 14.48 6.77 -4.05
N ARG A 104 15.53 5.92 -4.08
CA ARG A 104 16.31 5.57 -2.89
C ARG A 104 17.06 6.77 -2.32
N ALA A 105 16.91 6.99 -1.02
CA ALA A 105 17.60 8.06 -0.31
C ALA A 105 19.10 7.81 -0.15
N ASP A 106 19.53 6.54 -0.12
CA ASP A 106 20.94 6.14 0.06
C ASP A 106 21.76 6.13 -1.24
N GLY A 107 21.12 6.39 -2.39
CA GLY A 107 21.77 6.47 -3.71
C GLY A 107 22.32 5.15 -4.24
N LYS A 108 22.00 4.01 -3.63
CA LYS A 108 22.40 2.69 -4.15
C LYS A 108 21.80 2.44 -5.54
N LYS A 109 22.61 1.84 -6.42
CA LYS A 109 22.26 1.60 -7.83
C LYS A 109 22.03 0.13 -8.16
N GLN A 110 22.01 -0.74 -7.17
CA GLN A 110 21.80 -2.18 -7.35
C GLN A 110 20.54 -2.60 -6.64
N VAL A 111 19.77 -3.48 -7.29
CA VAL A 111 18.61 -4.12 -6.68
C VAL A 111 19.10 -4.98 -5.51
N PRO A 112 18.59 -4.78 -4.28
CA PRO A 112 19.02 -5.55 -3.13
C PRO A 112 18.73 -7.03 -3.28
N ASP A 113 19.64 -7.91 -2.84
CA ASP A 113 19.48 -9.37 -2.94
C ASP A 113 18.24 -9.88 -2.21
N PHE A 114 17.83 -9.23 -1.11
CA PHE A 114 16.66 -9.63 -0.36
C PHE A 114 15.35 -9.60 -1.20
N ILE A 115 15.29 -8.77 -2.27
CA ILE A 115 14.16 -8.79 -3.21
C ILE A 115 14.04 -10.15 -3.88
N PHE A 116 15.16 -10.74 -4.26
CA PHE A 116 15.20 -12.06 -4.90
C PHE A 116 15.06 -13.21 -3.90
N GLU A 117 15.37 -12.97 -2.62
CA GLU A 117 15.05 -13.91 -1.53
C GLU A 117 13.55 -13.93 -1.24
N LEU A 118 12.87 -12.78 -1.32
CA LEU A 118 11.41 -12.69 -1.17
C LEU A 118 10.66 -13.22 -2.40
N PHE A 119 11.21 -12.97 -3.59
CA PHE A 119 10.58 -13.30 -4.87
C PHE A 119 11.57 -14.02 -5.80
N PRO A 120 11.92 -15.31 -5.53
CA PRO A 120 12.91 -16.04 -6.34
C PRO A 120 12.59 -16.07 -7.83
N VAL A 121 11.31 -16.15 -8.18
CA VAL A 121 10.83 -16.13 -9.58
C VAL A 121 11.26 -14.89 -10.35
N LEU A 122 11.41 -13.73 -9.70
CA LEU A 122 11.88 -12.51 -10.36
C LEU A 122 13.34 -12.63 -10.79
N LYS A 123 14.18 -13.33 -10.02
CA LYS A 123 15.57 -13.60 -10.36
C LYS A 123 15.70 -14.47 -11.60
N GLU A 124 14.83 -15.47 -11.71
CA GLU A 124 14.81 -16.39 -12.86
C GLU A 124 14.32 -15.69 -14.14
N MET A 125 13.58 -14.59 -14.01
CA MET A 125 12.91 -13.91 -15.11
C MET A 125 13.44 -12.50 -15.39
N LEU A 126 14.65 -12.14 -14.93
CA LEU A 126 15.20 -10.77 -15.04
C LEU A 126 15.13 -10.18 -16.43
N GLY A 127 15.45 -10.96 -17.47
CA GLY A 127 15.41 -10.52 -18.88
C GLY A 127 14.01 -10.58 -19.52
N ARG A 128 12.98 -11.08 -18.83
CA ARG A 128 11.64 -11.20 -19.39
C ARG A 128 10.87 -9.88 -19.25
N ARG A 129 10.05 -9.54 -20.26
CA ARG A 129 9.19 -8.34 -20.18
C ARG A 129 8.13 -8.49 -19.11
N GLY A 130 7.83 -7.41 -18.38
CA GLY A 130 6.80 -7.40 -17.35
C GLY A 130 5.42 -7.81 -17.87
N GLY A 131 5.09 -7.43 -19.11
CA GLY A 131 3.82 -7.80 -19.76
C GLY A 131 3.65 -9.29 -20.04
N ASP A 132 4.75 -10.05 -20.13
CA ASP A 132 4.74 -11.49 -20.40
C ASP A 132 4.64 -12.33 -19.12
N LEU A 133 4.60 -11.70 -17.96
CA LEU A 133 4.45 -12.37 -16.67
C LEU A 133 2.98 -12.71 -16.39
N SER A 134 2.75 -13.78 -15.61
CA SER A 134 1.43 -14.06 -15.07
C SER A 134 0.98 -12.96 -14.10
N GLY A 135 -0.33 -12.83 -13.84
CA GLY A 135 -0.85 -11.83 -12.92
C GLY A 135 -0.22 -11.87 -11.52
N GLY A 136 0.06 -13.07 -10.99
CA GLY A 136 0.75 -13.24 -9.70
C GLY A 136 2.21 -12.77 -9.75
N GLN A 137 2.94 -13.09 -10.83
CA GLN A 137 4.33 -12.66 -11.03
C GLN A 137 4.41 -11.13 -11.23
N GLN A 138 3.44 -10.53 -11.92
CA GLN A 138 3.33 -9.08 -12.05
C GLN A 138 3.11 -8.41 -10.69
N GLN A 139 2.32 -9.03 -9.81
CA GLN A 139 2.11 -8.53 -8.45
C GLN A 139 3.39 -8.61 -7.62
N GLN A 140 4.11 -9.74 -7.69
CA GLN A 140 5.41 -9.88 -7.04
C GLN A 140 6.41 -8.85 -7.56
N LEU A 141 6.43 -8.57 -8.88
CA LEU A 141 7.25 -7.52 -9.48
C LEU A 141 6.87 -6.12 -8.97
N ALA A 142 5.57 -5.81 -8.87
CA ALA A 142 5.09 -4.52 -8.37
C ALA A 142 5.50 -4.30 -6.89
N ILE A 143 5.34 -5.34 -6.05
CA ILE A 143 5.78 -5.29 -4.65
C ILE A 143 7.31 -5.19 -4.57
N GLY A 144 8.05 -5.99 -5.34
CA GLY A 144 9.52 -5.92 -5.42
C GLY A 144 10.00 -4.53 -5.78
N ARG A 145 9.42 -3.90 -6.80
CA ARG A 145 9.73 -2.52 -7.22
C ARG A 145 9.48 -1.50 -6.10
N ALA A 146 8.39 -1.64 -5.35
CA ALA A 146 8.10 -0.77 -4.21
C ALA A 146 9.08 -0.99 -3.05
N LEU A 147 9.55 -2.22 -2.82
CA LEU A 147 10.52 -2.56 -1.78
C LEU A 147 11.95 -2.12 -2.13
N VAL A 148 12.31 -2.04 -3.43
CA VAL A 148 13.63 -1.55 -3.86
C VAL A 148 13.90 -0.14 -3.36
N VAL A 149 12.88 0.69 -3.15
CA VAL A 149 13.00 2.05 -2.60
C VAL A 149 13.55 2.05 -1.17
N ASP A 150 13.59 0.89 -0.49
CA ASP A 150 13.90 0.73 0.95
C ASP A 150 12.90 1.51 1.83
N PRO A 151 11.60 1.17 1.72
CA PRO A 151 10.56 1.99 2.32
C PRO A 151 10.50 1.83 3.84
N LYS A 152 10.08 2.91 4.52
CA LYS A 152 9.65 2.90 5.93
C LYS A 152 8.16 2.61 6.06
N LEU A 153 7.40 2.99 5.04
CA LEU A 153 5.98 2.73 4.89
C LEU A 153 5.72 2.11 3.52
N LEU A 154 5.11 0.93 3.50
CA LEU A 154 4.66 0.27 2.28
C LEU A 154 3.13 0.33 2.19
N ILE A 155 2.62 0.88 1.10
CA ILE A 155 1.19 0.95 0.80
C ILE A 155 0.89 -0.07 -0.29
N LEU A 156 -0.09 -0.96 -0.04
CA LEU A 156 -0.56 -1.99 -0.95
C LEU A 156 -2.06 -1.82 -1.17
N ASP A 157 -2.46 -1.41 -2.37
CA ASP A 157 -3.87 -1.20 -2.72
C ASP A 157 -4.42 -2.42 -3.47
N GLU A 158 -5.28 -3.19 -2.81
CA GLU A 158 -5.92 -4.43 -3.27
C GLU A 158 -4.92 -5.45 -3.90
N PRO A 159 -3.85 -5.82 -3.17
CA PRO A 159 -2.76 -6.63 -3.74
C PRO A 159 -3.18 -8.06 -4.12
N THR A 160 -4.36 -8.49 -3.74
CA THR A 160 -4.86 -9.86 -4.01
C THR A 160 -5.87 -9.92 -5.14
N GLU A 161 -6.17 -8.79 -5.80
CA GLU A 161 -7.16 -8.74 -6.87
C GLU A 161 -6.68 -9.48 -8.13
N GLY A 162 -7.54 -10.39 -8.65
CA GLY A 162 -7.26 -11.13 -9.90
C GLY A 162 -6.05 -12.07 -9.82
N ILE A 163 -5.72 -12.57 -8.62
CA ILE A 163 -4.58 -13.46 -8.38
C ILE A 163 -5.03 -14.84 -7.89
N GLN A 164 -4.28 -15.87 -8.28
CA GLN A 164 -4.55 -17.25 -7.86
C GLN A 164 -4.35 -17.43 -6.34
N PRO A 165 -5.16 -18.30 -5.69
CA PRO A 165 -5.15 -18.46 -4.23
C PRO A 165 -3.79 -18.82 -3.61
N ASN A 166 -2.97 -19.63 -4.29
CA ASN A 166 -1.63 -19.97 -3.83
C ASN A 166 -0.70 -18.76 -3.77
N ILE A 167 -0.75 -17.89 -4.78
CA ILE A 167 0.06 -16.66 -4.80
C ILE A 167 -0.46 -15.64 -3.77
N VAL A 168 -1.79 -15.58 -3.57
CA VAL A 168 -2.37 -14.77 -2.48
C VAL A 168 -1.81 -15.19 -1.11
N GLN A 169 -1.68 -16.49 -0.87
CA GLN A 169 -1.09 -17.00 0.37
C GLN A 169 0.36 -16.57 0.52
N GLU A 170 1.15 -16.73 -0.53
CA GLU A 170 2.57 -16.36 -0.59
C GLU A 170 2.77 -14.84 -0.34
N ILE A 171 1.99 -13.99 -1.01
CA ILE A 171 2.01 -12.53 -0.78
C ILE A 171 1.67 -12.21 0.68
N GLY A 172 0.67 -12.89 1.27
CA GLY A 172 0.32 -12.70 2.67
C GLY A 172 1.46 -13.06 3.63
N ASP A 173 2.18 -14.14 3.37
CA ASP A 173 3.34 -14.55 4.18
C ASP A 173 4.50 -13.56 4.04
N ILE A 174 4.73 -13.04 2.83
CA ILE A 174 5.74 -12.00 2.58
C ILE A 174 5.39 -10.71 3.33
N ILE A 175 4.15 -10.23 3.29
CA ILE A 175 3.73 -9.03 4.02
C ILE A 175 3.93 -9.23 5.53
N ARG A 176 3.56 -10.40 6.07
CA ARG A 176 3.77 -10.74 7.49
C ARG A 176 5.25 -10.77 7.85
N ARG A 177 6.09 -11.35 7.00
CA ARG A 177 7.55 -11.38 7.18
C ARG A 177 8.14 -9.97 7.20
N LEU A 178 7.80 -9.14 6.22
CA LEU A 178 8.23 -7.74 6.15
C LEU A 178 7.83 -6.94 7.41
N ASN A 179 6.60 -7.14 7.88
CA ASN A 179 6.11 -6.43 9.06
C ASN A 179 6.73 -6.97 10.36
N ARG A 180 6.72 -8.29 10.59
CA ARG A 180 7.11 -8.88 11.88
C ARG A 180 8.61 -9.03 12.07
N GLU A 181 9.37 -9.37 11.00
CA GLU A 181 10.80 -9.64 11.08
C GLU A 181 11.64 -8.37 10.80
N ILE A 182 11.17 -7.51 9.89
CA ILE A 182 11.89 -6.29 9.48
C ILE A 182 11.33 -5.04 10.16
N GLY A 183 10.13 -5.11 10.74
CA GLY A 183 9.46 -3.98 11.39
C GLY A 183 8.90 -2.96 10.39
N LEU A 184 8.71 -3.34 9.12
CA LEU A 184 8.16 -2.45 8.10
C LEU A 184 6.71 -2.09 8.42
N THR A 185 6.40 -0.79 8.43
CA THR A 185 5.01 -0.33 8.53
C THR A 185 4.28 -0.57 7.21
N VAL A 186 3.08 -1.14 7.28
CA VAL A 186 2.29 -1.46 6.09
C VAL A 186 0.89 -0.88 6.19
N ILE A 187 0.44 -0.20 5.14
CA ILE A 187 -0.98 0.07 4.89
C ILE A 187 -1.44 -0.92 3.83
N LEU A 188 -2.42 -1.73 4.18
CA LEU A 188 -3.04 -2.69 3.28
C LEU A 188 -4.47 -2.25 3.01
N VAL A 189 -4.82 -1.93 1.77
CA VAL A 189 -6.22 -1.76 1.36
C VAL A 189 -6.72 -3.12 0.89
N GLU A 190 -7.76 -3.66 1.53
CA GLU A 190 -8.26 -5.00 1.18
C GLU A 190 -9.73 -5.16 1.55
N GLN A 191 -10.46 -5.92 0.72
CA GLN A 191 -11.86 -6.25 0.93
C GLN A 191 -12.07 -7.70 1.38
N LYS A 192 -11.10 -8.59 1.12
CA LYS A 192 -11.16 -10.00 1.50
C LYS A 192 -10.86 -10.14 2.99
N LEU A 193 -11.91 -10.18 3.80
CA LEU A 193 -11.82 -10.26 5.26
C LEU A 193 -10.90 -11.40 5.77
N PRO A 194 -10.94 -12.64 5.23
CA PRO A 194 -10.04 -13.69 5.68
C PRO A 194 -8.56 -13.35 5.47
N PHE A 195 -8.22 -12.67 4.36
CA PHE A 195 -6.86 -12.23 4.08
C PHE A 195 -6.46 -11.08 5.02
N ALA A 196 -7.32 -10.07 5.20
CA ALA A 196 -7.07 -8.95 6.10
C ALA A 196 -6.81 -9.44 7.54
N ARG A 197 -7.66 -10.31 8.08
CA ARG A 197 -7.50 -10.91 9.43
C ARG A 197 -6.22 -11.73 9.58
N ARG A 198 -5.74 -12.36 8.50
CA ARG A 198 -4.49 -13.14 8.52
C ARG A 198 -3.24 -12.26 8.57
N VAL A 199 -3.28 -11.09 7.90
CA VAL A 199 -2.09 -10.29 7.60
C VAL A 199 -1.96 -9.07 8.51
N ALA A 200 -3.06 -8.37 8.79
CA ALA A 200 -3.05 -7.10 9.52
C ALA A 200 -3.25 -7.27 11.03
N GLY A 201 -2.55 -6.45 11.80
CA GLY A 201 -2.72 -6.33 13.25
C GLY A 201 -3.81 -5.33 13.64
N ARG A 202 -4.06 -4.33 12.80
CA ARG A 202 -5.05 -3.27 13.00
C ARG A 202 -5.98 -3.13 11.81
N PHE A 203 -7.15 -2.55 12.03
CA PHE A 203 -8.06 -2.18 10.95
C PHE A 203 -8.52 -0.73 11.05
N ILE A 204 -8.90 -0.19 9.92
CA ILE A 204 -9.59 1.07 9.74
C ILE A 204 -10.77 0.79 8.82
N ILE A 205 -11.97 1.20 9.20
CA ILE A 205 -13.15 1.10 8.35
C ILE A 205 -13.51 2.49 7.85
N LEU A 206 -13.56 2.62 6.51
CA LEU A 206 -14.07 3.81 5.84
C LEU A 206 -15.47 3.54 5.29
N ASP A 207 -16.37 4.49 5.50
CA ASP A 207 -17.64 4.57 4.78
C ASP A 207 -17.91 6.01 4.36
N ARG A 208 -18.32 6.19 3.08
CA ARG A 208 -18.65 7.49 2.49
C ARG A 208 -17.61 8.59 2.80
N GLY A 209 -16.34 8.24 2.72
CA GLY A 209 -15.23 9.15 2.95
C GLY A 209 -14.96 9.52 4.41
N ARG A 210 -15.57 8.84 5.36
CA ARG A 210 -15.40 9.07 6.81
C ARG A 210 -14.81 7.86 7.51
N LEU A 211 -14.09 8.11 8.60
CA LEU A 211 -13.64 7.05 9.52
C LEU A 211 -14.83 6.60 10.37
N MET A 212 -15.18 5.32 10.29
CA MET A 212 -16.26 4.72 11.08
C MET A 212 -15.73 3.96 12.30
N ALA A 213 -14.62 3.25 12.14
CA ALA A 213 -13.96 2.53 13.23
C ALA A 213 -12.46 2.36 12.95
N SER A 214 -11.67 2.31 14.03
CA SER A 214 -10.24 1.99 14.00
C SER A 214 -9.87 1.31 15.32
N ALA A 215 -9.32 0.08 15.24
CA ALA A 215 -8.92 -0.69 16.43
C ALA A 215 -7.93 -1.81 16.03
N GLU A 216 -7.55 -2.63 17.02
CA GLU A 216 -6.82 -3.87 16.79
C GLU A 216 -7.70 -4.87 16.01
N MET A 217 -7.07 -5.66 15.11
CA MET A 217 -7.80 -6.61 14.26
C MET A 217 -8.63 -7.63 15.07
N ALA A 218 -8.21 -7.95 16.28
CA ALA A 218 -8.94 -8.84 17.19
C ALA A 218 -10.28 -8.25 17.67
N GLU A 219 -10.45 -6.94 17.61
CA GLU A 219 -11.67 -6.23 18.02
C GLU A 219 -12.67 -6.07 16.85
N LEU A 220 -12.32 -6.52 15.64
CA LEU A 220 -13.21 -6.46 14.48
C LEU A 220 -14.40 -7.41 14.67
N SER A 221 -15.51 -6.87 15.15
CA SER A 221 -16.73 -7.62 15.43
C SER A 221 -17.53 -7.98 14.19
N ASP A 222 -18.35 -9.01 14.30
CA ASP A 222 -19.25 -9.41 13.21
C ASP A 222 -20.31 -8.33 12.91
N ASP A 223 -20.66 -7.51 13.88
CA ASP A 223 -21.59 -6.39 13.68
C ASP A 223 -20.97 -5.30 12.80
N LEU A 224 -19.73 -4.89 13.07
CA LEU A 224 -18.99 -3.97 12.20
C LEU A 224 -18.83 -4.53 10.78
N VAL A 225 -18.55 -5.83 10.67
CA VAL A 225 -18.45 -6.50 9.36
C VAL A 225 -19.77 -6.44 8.61
N LYS A 226 -20.89 -6.76 9.27
CA LYS A 226 -22.23 -6.71 8.64
C LYS A 226 -22.63 -5.30 8.24
N GLU A 227 -22.33 -4.32 9.08
CA GLU A 227 -22.75 -2.92 8.85
C GLU A 227 -21.97 -2.27 7.70
N TYR A 228 -20.65 -2.45 7.66
CA TYR A 228 -19.77 -1.67 6.77
C TYR A 228 -19.10 -2.47 5.65
N LEU A 229 -18.97 -3.79 5.76
CA LEU A 229 -18.17 -4.59 4.82
C LEU A 229 -19.00 -5.56 3.98
N THR A 230 -20.19 -5.95 4.41
CA THR A 230 -21.09 -6.80 3.60
C THR A 230 -22.04 -5.95 2.76
N VAL A 231 -22.36 -6.44 1.55
CA VAL A 231 -23.34 -5.85 0.64
C VAL A 231 -24.74 -6.36 1.00
#